data_b9be8f93277825c2a94d1510071d819c
#
_entry.id   b9be8f93277825c2a94d1510071d819c
#
_cell.length_a   1.000
_cell.length_b   1.000
_cell.length_c   1.000
_cell.angle_alpha   90.00
_cell.angle_beta   90.00
_cell.angle_gamma   90.00
#
_symmetry.space_group_name_H-M   'P 1'
#
loop_
_entity.id
_entity.type
_entity.pdbx_description
1 polymer ?
#
loop_
_entity_poly.entity_id
_entity_poly.type
_entity_poly.pdbx_seq_one_letter_code
_entity_poly.pdbx_strand_id
1 'polypeptide(L)'
;MNVTRKPLSELRRPERNVRMHTDKQLKEFRRSIEMFGQIRPIVVDEDGVILAGNGLYETLLSMGRTEADCYVVTGLTEAQKKKLMLADNRVFDLGVDDLSALDAFVLELKDDLDIPGYEEDLLRAMVMEADEAADTLSEYGTIDEGRIEEIRDARERTEAREE
;
A
#
# COMPACT_ATOMS: atom_id res chain seq x y z
N MET A 1 7.07 1.18 -22.70
CA MET A 1 7.12 -0.04 -21.88
C MET A 1 6.03 -0.96 -22.39
N ASN A 2 6.39 -2.13 -22.91
CA ASN A 2 5.41 -3.06 -23.45
C ASN A 2 5.23 -4.23 -22.48
N VAL A 3 4.00 -4.41 -22.01
CA VAL A 3 3.61 -5.56 -21.21
C VAL A 3 3.20 -6.68 -22.17
N THR A 4 3.72 -7.88 -21.93
CA THR A 4 3.45 -9.06 -22.75
C THR A 4 2.93 -10.16 -21.85
N ARG A 5 1.88 -10.86 -22.26
CA ARG A 5 1.40 -12.04 -21.56
C ARG A 5 2.31 -13.23 -21.84
N LYS A 6 2.78 -13.88 -20.77
CA LYS A 6 3.69 -15.03 -20.85
C LYS A 6 3.17 -16.19 -20.03
N PRO A 7 3.40 -17.44 -20.50
CA PRO A 7 3.15 -18.62 -19.68
C PRO A 7 4.00 -18.59 -18.42
N LEU A 8 3.40 -18.89 -17.26
CA LEU A 8 4.15 -19.00 -16.00
C LEU A 8 5.24 -20.08 -16.04
N SER A 9 5.07 -21.09 -16.87
CA SER A 9 6.06 -22.15 -17.09
C SER A 9 7.36 -21.65 -17.74
N GLU A 10 7.35 -20.51 -18.40
CA GLU A 10 8.53 -19.89 -18.99
C GLU A 10 9.28 -18.96 -18.00
N LEU A 11 8.68 -18.69 -16.85
CA LEU A 11 9.28 -17.86 -15.82
C LEU A 11 10.07 -18.68 -14.83
N ARG A 12 11.17 -18.12 -14.35
CA ARG A 12 12.05 -18.75 -13.38
C ARG A 12 12.37 -17.81 -12.22
N ARG A 13 12.38 -18.36 -11.02
CA ARG A 13 12.87 -17.63 -9.85
C ARG A 13 14.36 -17.41 -9.97
N PRO A 14 14.90 -16.27 -9.48
CA PRO A 14 16.34 -16.06 -9.40
C PRO A 14 16.96 -17.08 -8.43
N GLU A 15 18.24 -17.41 -8.60
CA GLU A 15 18.96 -18.30 -7.67
C GLU A 15 18.92 -17.79 -6.23
N ARG A 16 18.93 -16.47 -6.07
CA ARG A 16 18.84 -15.79 -4.77
C ARG A 16 17.74 -14.74 -4.83
N ASN A 17 16.79 -14.84 -3.91
CA ASN A 17 15.78 -13.83 -3.71
C ASN A 17 16.06 -13.11 -2.38
N VAL A 18 16.26 -11.80 -2.44
CA VAL A 18 16.54 -10.98 -1.25
C VAL A 18 15.30 -10.83 -0.37
N ARG A 19 14.11 -10.85 -0.97
CA ARG A 19 12.86 -10.70 -0.25
C ARG A 19 12.22 -12.07 0.00
N MET A 20 11.92 -12.32 1.27
CA MET A 20 11.12 -13.47 1.69
C MET A 20 9.65 -13.05 1.77
N HIS A 21 8.77 -13.86 1.25
CA HIS A 21 7.33 -13.62 1.31
C HIS A 21 6.70 -14.44 2.44
N THR A 22 6.00 -13.75 3.33
CA THR A 22 5.25 -14.40 4.42
C THR A 22 3.93 -14.98 3.90
N ASP A 23 3.41 -15.99 4.57
CA ASP A 23 2.09 -16.57 4.24
C ASP A 23 0.99 -15.51 4.29
N LYS A 24 1.06 -14.58 5.25
CA LYS A 24 0.15 -13.44 5.36
C LYS A 24 0.21 -12.56 4.11
N GLN A 25 1.41 -12.22 3.64
CA GLN A 25 1.59 -11.42 2.44
C GLN A 25 1.04 -12.12 1.19
N LEU A 26 1.32 -13.41 1.02
CA LEU A 26 0.82 -14.19 -0.11
C LEU A 26 -0.71 -14.30 -0.08
N LYS A 27 -1.31 -14.43 1.09
CA LYS A 27 -2.78 -14.39 1.27
C LYS A 27 -3.37 -13.05 0.81
N GLU A 28 -2.75 -11.95 1.16
CA GLU A 28 -3.21 -10.62 0.77
C GLU A 28 -3.00 -10.34 -0.74
N PHE A 29 -1.90 -10.83 -1.32
CA PHE A 29 -1.73 -10.85 -2.78
C PHE A 29 -2.87 -11.60 -3.47
N ARG A 30 -3.24 -12.76 -2.94
CA ARG A 30 -4.34 -13.55 -3.47
C ARG A 30 -5.67 -12.78 -3.44
N ARG A 31 -6.01 -12.17 -2.30
CA ARG A 31 -7.21 -11.35 -2.18
C ARG A 31 -7.22 -10.20 -3.20
N SER A 32 -6.09 -9.52 -3.36
CA SER A 32 -5.95 -8.44 -4.35
C SER A 32 -6.16 -8.95 -5.78
N ILE A 33 -5.59 -10.11 -6.13
CA ILE A 33 -5.75 -10.71 -7.46
C ILE A 33 -7.18 -11.18 -7.70
N GLU A 34 -7.85 -11.73 -6.70
CA GLU A 34 -9.25 -12.16 -6.78
C GLU A 34 -10.18 -10.95 -7.00
N MET A 35 -9.88 -9.81 -6.38
CA MET A 35 -10.69 -8.60 -6.45
C MET A 35 -10.43 -7.76 -7.71
N PHE A 36 -9.17 -7.59 -8.10
CA PHE A 36 -8.77 -6.64 -9.14
C PHE A 36 -8.03 -7.28 -10.32
N GLY A 37 -7.68 -8.56 -10.25
CA GLY A 37 -6.77 -9.19 -11.20
C GLY A 37 -5.32 -8.79 -10.98
N GLN A 38 -4.48 -9.04 -11.98
CA GLN A 38 -3.07 -8.65 -11.96
C GLN A 38 -2.94 -7.14 -12.28
N ILE A 39 -2.62 -6.33 -11.28
CA ILE A 39 -2.50 -4.86 -11.44
C ILE A 39 -1.09 -4.38 -11.75
N ARG A 40 -0.08 -5.24 -11.59
CA ARG A 40 1.33 -4.94 -11.89
C ARG A 40 1.95 -6.07 -12.70
N PRO A 41 2.80 -5.78 -13.70
CA PRO A 41 3.49 -6.84 -14.43
C PRO A 41 4.60 -7.45 -13.56
N ILE A 42 4.91 -8.71 -13.83
CA ILE A 42 6.13 -9.35 -13.35
C ILE A 42 7.28 -8.85 -14.22
N VAL A 43 8.35 -8.38 -13.65
CA VAL A 43 9.54 -7.94 -14.39
C VAL A 43 10.49 -9.12 -14.55
N VAL A 44 10.82 -9.44 -15.78
CA VAL A 44 11.70 -10.55 -16.13
C VAL A 44 12.80 -10.10 -17.08
N ASP A 45 13.91 -10.84 -17.11
CA ASP A 45 14.93 -10.67 -18.14
C ASP A 45 14.58 -11.47 -19.44
N GLU A 46 15.47 -11.44 -20.40
CA GLU A 46 15.32 -12.13 -21.69
C GLU A 46 15.24 -13.65 -21.56
N ASP A 47 15.78 -14.20 -20.48
CA ASP A 47 15.77 -15.64 -20.19
C ASP A 47 14.58 -16.07 -19.32
N GLY A 48 13.68 -15.14 -18.98
CA GLY A 48 12.53 -15.39 -18.14
C GLY A 48 12.83 -15.41 -16.64
N VAL A 49 14.02 -14.99 -16.23
CA VAL A 49 14.35 -14.88 -14.80
C VAL A 49 13.65 -13.67 -14.19
N ILE A 50 12.94 -13.89 -13.09
CA ILE A 50 12.16 -12.84 -12.41
C ILE A 50 13.13 -11.90 -11.69
N LEU A 51 13.06 -10.61 -12.05
CA LEU A 51 13.81 -9.54 -11.40
C LEU A 51 12.98 -8.79 -10.36
N ALA A 52 11.66 -8.72 -10.56
CA ALA A 52 10.70 -8.17 -9.59
C ALA A 52 9.34 -8.87 -9.75
N GLY A 53 8.65 -9.12 -8.64
CA GLY A 53 7.34 -9.75 -8.63
C GLY A 53 7.35 -11.24 -8.28
N ASN A 54 8.34 -11.73 -7.54
CA ASN A 54 8.41 -13.13 -7.11
C ASN A 54 7.20 -13.55 -6.25
N GLY A 55 6.73 -12.67 -5.36
CA GLY A 55 5.55 -12.94 -4.54
C GLY A 55 4.27 -13.06 -5.38
N LEU A 56 4.13 -12.20 -6.37
CA LEU A 56 3.03 -12.25 -7.32
C LEU A 56 3.07 -13.54 -8.15
N TYR A 57 4.25 -13.90 -8.66
CA TYR A 57 4.46 -15.16 -9.39
C TYR A 57 4.06 -16.37 -8.55
N GLU A 58 4.52 -16.45 -7.31
CA GLU A 58 4.21 -17.52 -6.38
C GLU A 58 2.70 -17.61 -6.10
N THR A 59 2.06 -16.47 -5.90
CA THR A 59 0.62 -16.40 -5.69
C THR A 59 -0.17 -16.87 -6.90
N LEU A 60 0.18 -16.42 -8.09
CA LEU A 60 -0.47 -16.83 -9.34
C LEU A 60 -0.34 -18.35 -9.56
N LEU A 61 0.82 -18.94 -9.29
CA LEU A 61 1.01 -20.38 -9.32
C LEU A 61 0.09 -21.11 -8.34
N SER A 62 0.02 -20.62 -7.10
CA SER A 62 -0.84 -21.23 -6.06
C SER A 62 -2.33 -21.14 -6.38
N MET A 63 -2.71 -20.16 -7.20
CA MET A 63 -4.09 -19.99 -7.69
C MET A 63 -4.40 -20.83 -8.94
N GLY A 64 -3.44 -21.60 -9.43
CA GLY A 64 -3.60 -22.41 -10.66
C GLY A 64 -3.64 -21.57 -11.92
N ARG A 65 -3.15 -20.34 -11.90
CA ARG A 65 -3.01 -19.53 -13.10
C ARG A 65 -1.92 -20.08 -14.00
N THR A 66 -2.09 -19.94 -15.29
CA THR A 66 -1.16 -20.48 -16.31
C THR A 66 -0.34 -19.39 -17.00
N GLU A 67 -0.80 -18.15 -16.93
CA GLU A 67 -0.19 -17.01 -17.59
C GLU A 67 -0.13 -15.80 -16.66
N ALA A 68 0.78 -14.89 -16.96
CA ALA A 68 0.90 -13.59 -16.28
C ALA A 68 1.31 -12.51 -17.26
N ASP A 69 0.94 -11.28 -16.92
CA ASP A 69 1.43 -10.09 -17.60
C ASP A 69 2.84 -9.78 -17.13
N CYS A 70 3.77 -9.69 -18.05
CA CYS A 70 5.20 -9.51 -17.80
C CYS A 70 5.76 -8.32 -18.55
N TYR A 71 6.73 -7.68 -17.95
CA TYR A 71 7.59 -6.70 -18.60
C TYR A 71 8.99 -7.30 -18.77
N VAL A 72 9.46 -7.41 -20.01
CA VAL A 72 10.77 -7.96 -20.32
C VAL A 72 11.79 -6.83 -20.38
N VAL A 73 12.82 -6.92 -19.54
CA VAL A 73 13.96 -6.01 -19.54
C VAL A 73 15.12 -6.69 -20.27
N THR A 74 15.67 -6.01 -21.25
CA THR A 74 16.76 -6.54 -22.07
C THR A 74 18.04 -5.72 -21.94
N GLY A 75 19.17 -6.34 -22.22
CA GLY A 75 20.46 -5.64 -22.30
C GLY A 75 21.09 -5.28 -20.96
N LEU A 76 20.61 -5.83 -19.86
CA LEU A 76 21.22 -5.63 -18.54
C LEU A 76 22.36 -6.63 -18.29
N THR A 77 23.46 -6.14 -17.71
CA THR A 77 24.50 -7.01 -17.17
C THR A 77 24.00 -7.71 -15.90
N GLU A 78 24.64 -8.82 -15.50
CA GLU A 78 24.30 -9.52 -14.25
C GLU A 78 24.40 -8.60 -13.01
N ALA A 79 25.36 -7.69 -12.99
CA ALA A 79 25.48 -6.70 -11.92
C ALA A 79 24.28 -5.71 -11.92
N GLN A 80 23.83 -5.28 -13.09
CA GLN A 80 22.65 -4.40 -13.22
C GLN A 80 21.36 -5.10 -12.84
N LYS A 81 21.18 -6.37 -13.19
CA LYS A 81 20.04 -7.18 -12.77
C LYS A 81 19.96 -7.27 -11.23
N LYS A 82 21.10 -7.56 -10.57
CA LYS A 82 21.19 -7.58 -9.10
C LYS A 82 20.85 -6.22 -8.46
N LYS A 83 21.39 -5.13 -9.04
CA LYS A 83 21.08 -3.78 -8.57
C LYS A 83 19.59 -3.45 -8.72
N LEU A 84 18.96 -3.85 -9.83
CA LEU A 84 17.54 -3.67 -10.05
C LEU A 84 16.71 -4.40 -8.97
N MET A 85 17.03 -5.67 -8.69
CA MET A 85 16.35 -6.46 -7.67
C MET A 85 16.44 -5.83 -6.28
N LEU A 86 17.60 -5.27 -5.92
CA LEU A 86 17.80 -4.58 -4.64
C LEU A 86 17.06 -3.25 -4.60
N ALA A 87 17.17 -2.46 -5.69
CA ALA A 87 16.59 -1.13 -5.77
C ALA A 87 15.05 -1.18 -5.75
N ASP A 88 14.44 -2.13 -6.46
CA ASP A 88 12.98 -2.28 -6.51
C ASP A 88 12.42 -2.47 -5.10
N ASN A 89 12.99 -3.38 -4.32
CA ASN A 89 12.57 -3.60 -2.94
C ASN A 89 12.78 -2.36 -2.06
N ARG A 90 13.95 -1.74 -2.15
CA ARG A 90 14.33 -0.64 -1.26
C ARG A 90 13.58 0.65 -1.56
N VAL A 91 13.44 1.00 -2.82
CA VAL A 91 12.72 2.22 -3.23
C VAL A 91 11.27 2.18 -2.80
N PHE A 92 10.62 1.02 -2.89
CA PHE A 92 9.26 0.83 -2.40
C PHE A 92 9.16 1.03 -0.88
N ASP A 93 10.12 0.51 -0.13
CA ASP A 93 10.14 0.61 1.34
C ASP A 93 10.51 2.02 1.86
N LEU A 94 10.99 2.94 1.00
CA LEU A 94 11.27 4.33 1.37
C LEU A 94 10.02 5.21 1.39
N GLY A 95 8.92 4.76 0.80
CA GLY A 95 7.64 5.46 0.89
C GLY A 95 7.10 5.45 2.32
N VAL A 96 6.37 6.49 2.66
CA VAL A 96 5.61 6.59 3.91
C VAL A 96 4.16 6.90 3.60
N ASP A 97 3.26 6.36 4.42
CA ASP A 97 1.84 6.59 4.25
C ASP A 97 1.44 7.98 4.78
N ASP A 98 0.58 8.66 4.03
CA ASP A 98 -0.13 9.84 4.54
C ASP A 98 -1.32 9.35 5.37
N LEU A 99 -1.20 9.39 6.68
CA LEU A 99 -2.21 8.88 7.61
C LEU A 99 -3.52 9.67 7.51
N SER A 100 -3.47 10.97 7.22
CA SER A 100 -4.70 11.77 7.06
C SER A 100 -5.47 11.37 5.81
N ALA A 101 -4.78 11.11 4.71
CA ALA A 101 -5.39 10.61 3.49
C ALA A 101 -5.93 9.19 3.68
N LEU A 102 -5.20 8.33 4.40
CA LEU A 102 -5.64 6.98 4.73
C LEU A 102 -6.95 7.00 5.54
N ASP A 103 -7.01 7.80 6.59
CA ASP A 103 -8.21 7.95 7.42
C ASP A 103 -9.41 8.44 6.59
N ALA A 104 -9.20 9.42 5.71
CA ALA A 104 -10.25 9.94 4.84
C ALA A 104 -10.79 8.84 3.89
N PHE A 105 -9.91 8.05 3.26
CA PHE A 105 -10.32 6.95 2.39
C PHE A 105 -11.07 5.86 3.17
N VAL A 106 -10.61 5.49 4.35
CA VAL A 106 -11.26 4.48 5.20
C VAL A 106 -12.68 4.94 5.59
N LEU A 107 -12.86 6.21 5.93
CA LEU A 107 -14.17 6.77 6.23
C LEU A 107 -15.11 6.78 5.02
N GLU A 108 -14.60 7.12 3.84
CA GLU A 108 -15.37 7.05 2.59
C GLU A 108 -15.79 5.62 2.23
N LEU A 109 -15.00 4.63 2.61
CA LEU A 109 -15.22 3.20 2.36
C LEU A 109 -15.89 2.46 3.53
N LYS A 110 -16.41 3.15 4.54
CA LYS A 110 -16.91 2.55 5.78
C LYS A 110 -17.98 1.45 5.59
N ASP A 111 -18.68 1.45 4.48
CA ASP A 111 -19.69 0.45 4.15
C ASP A 111 -19.09 -0.82 3.51
N ASP A 112 -17.85 -0.76 3.04
CA ASP A 112 -17.11 -1.89 2.47
C ASP A 112 -15.61 -1.78 2.81
N LEU A 113 -15.23 -2.39 3.93
CA LEU A 113 -13.86 -2.39 4.46
C LEU A 113 -13.06 -3.64 4.08
N ASP A 114 -13.52 -4.40 3.10
CA ASP A 114 -12.77 -5.54 2.55
C ASP A 114 -11.64 -5.07 1.62
N ILE A 115 -10.54 -4.61 2.22
CA ILE A 115 -9.40 -4.03 1.52
C ILE A 115 -8.18 -4.96 1.67
N PRO A 116 -7.66 -5.53 0.57
CA PRO A 116 -6.46 -6.37 0.64
C PRO A 116 -5.27 -5.63 1.28
N GLY A 117 -4.58 -6.32 2.19
CA GLY A 117 -3.45 -5.76 2.94
C GLY A 117 -3.83 -5.17 4.29
N TYR A 118 -5.13 -4.97 4.56
CA TYR A 118 -5.63 -4.46 5.83
C TYR A 118 -6.53 -5.47 6.52
N GLU A 119 -6.48 -5.48 7.84
CA GLU A 119 -7.42 -6.26 8.66
C GLU A 119 -8.72 -5.45 8.82
N GLU A 120 -9.85 -6.06 8.46
CA GLU A 120 -11.15 -5.38 8.49
C GLU A 120 -11.50 -4.86 9.89
N ASP A 121 -11.18 -5.64 10.95
CA ASP A 121 -11.44 -5.22 12.33
C ASP A 121 -10.67 -3.97 12.72
N LEU A 122 -9.43 -3.82 12.23
CA LEU A 122 -8.63 -2.61 12.45
C LEU A 122 -9.25 -1.40 11.76
N LEU A 123 -9.64 -1.54 10.49
CA LEU A 123 -10.29 -0.46 9.74
C LEU A 123 -11.64 -0.08 10.37
N ARG A 124 -12.39 -1.06 10.84
CA ARG A 124 -13.67 -0.83 11.54
C ARG A 124 -13.48 -0.06 12.84
N ALA A 125 -12.43 -0.37 13.60
CA ALA A 125 -12.08 0.37 14.82
C ALA A 125 -11.73 1.84 14.51
N MET A 126 -10.99 2.11 13.43
CA MET A 126 -10.68 3.47 12.98
C MET A 126 -11.95 4.27 12.64
N VAL A 127 -12.91 3.66 11.96
CA VAL A 127 -14.20 4.29 11.65
C VAL A 127 -14.99 4.61 12.92
N MET A 128 -15.01 3.69 13.88
CA MET A 128 -15.73 3.88 15.15
C MET A 128 -15.13 5.01 15.99
N GLU A 129 -13.79 5.09 16.08
CA GLU A 129 -13.12 6.19 16.78
C GLU A 129 -13.44 7.55 16.14
N ALA A 130 -13.52 7.61 14.82
CA ALA A 130 -13.86 8.84 14.10
C ALA A 130 -15.33 9.24 14.33
N ASP A 131 -16.25 8.28 14.32
CA ASP A 131 -17.68 8.51 14.60
C ASP A 131 -17.90 8.94 16.06
N GLU A 132 -17.22 8.29 17.03
CA GLU A 132 -17.28 8.68 18.45
C GLU A 132 -16.71 10.08 18.68
N ALA A 133 -15.61 10.43 18.00
CA ALA A 133 -15.04 11.77 18.06
C ALA A 133 -16.00 12.82 17.48
N ALA A 134 -16.66 12.52 16.36
CA ALA A 134 -17.65 13.39 15.75
C ALA A 134 -18.88 13.57 16.64
N ASP A 135 -19.39 12.50 17.26
CA ASP A 135 -20.51 12.54 18.19
C ASP A 135 -20.15 13.35 19.44
N THR A 136 -18.97 13.13 20.01
CA THR A 136 -18.47 13.90 21.15
C THR A 136 -18.37 15.39 20.82
N LEU A 137 -17.83 15.75 19.65
CA LEU A 137 -17.77 17.14 19.20
C LEU A 137 -19.14 17.75 19.01
N SER A 138 -20.13 16.98 18.55
CA SER A 138 -21.50 17.43 18.38
C SER A 138 -22.24 17.61 19.72
N GLU A 139 -21.96 16.77 20.73
CA GLU A 139 -22.51 16.88 22.09
C GLU A 139 -21.94 18.07 22.87
N TYR A 140 -20.66 18.41 22.65
CA TYR A 140 -20.05 19.60 23.28
C TYR A 140 -20.54 20.90 22.66
N GLY A 141 -21.42 20.84 21.69
CA GLY A 141 -22.06 21.99 21.05
C GLY A 141 -21.07 22.76 20.15
N THR A 142 -21.61 23.48 19.21
CA THR A 142 -20.87 24.48 18.46
C THR A 142 -20.05 25.30 19.45
N ILE A 143 -18.72 25.27 19.32
CA ILE A 143 -17.83 26.16 20.04
C ILE A 143 -18.37 27.55 19.72
N ASP A 144 -18.94 28.22 20.75
CA ASP A 144 -19.50 29.56 20.62
C ASP A 144 -18.41 30.46 20.04
N GLU A 145 -18.68 31.11 18.91
CA GLU A 145 -17.74 31.99 18.25
C GLU A 145 -17.16 33.04 19.21
N GLY A 146 -17.95 33.47 20.21
CA GLY A 146 -17.52 34.32 21.30
C GLY A 146 -16.42 33.71 22.16
N ARG A 147 -16.46 32.40 22.38
CA ARG A 147 -15.42 31.69 23.16
C ARG A 147 -14.12 31.49 22.39
N ILE A 148 -14.19 31.38 21.08
CA ILE A 148 -13.01 31.36 20.21
C ILE A 148 -12.33 32.74 20.23
N GLU A 149 -13.11 33.82 20.19
CA GLU A 149 -12.58 35.21 20.29
C GLU A 149 -11.94 35.45 21.66
N GLU A 150 -12.57 35.00 22.77
CA GLU A 150 -11.98 35.10 24.11
C GLU A 150 -10.65 34.36 24.25
N ILE A 151 -10.55 33.15 23.67
CA ILE A 151 -9.30 32.35 23.67
C ILE A 151 -8.22 33.03 22.82
N ARG A 152 -8.60 33.59 21.68
CA ARG A 152 -7.69 34.33 20.80
C ARG A 152 -7.14 35.61 21.50
N ASP A 153 -8.01 36.37 22.10
CA ASP A 153 -7.65 37.57 22.85
C ASP A 153 -6.77 37.25 24.09
N ALA A 154 -7.06 36.14 24.77
CA ALA A 154 -6.24 35.69 25.89
C ALA A 154 -4.82 35.29 25.46
N ARG A 155 -4.69 34.66 24.29
CA ARG A 155 -3.41 34.28 23.71
C ARG A 155 -2.58 35.46 23.27
N GLU A 156 -3.19 36.42 22.58
CA GLU A 156 -2.51 37.67 22.17
C GLU A 156 -2.03 38.51 23.38
N ARG A 157 -2.81 38.53 24.48
CA ARG A 157 -2.38 39.22 25.72
C ARG A 157 -1.25 38.49 26.43
N THR A 158 -1.11 37.20 26.27
CA THR A 158 -0.02 36.43 26.85
C THR A 158 1.25 36.62 26.06
N GLU A 159 1.17 36.60 24.73
CA GLU A 159 2.30 36.84 23.83
C GLU A 159 2.85 38.28 23.96
N ALA A 160 1.98 39.29 24.14
CA ALA A 160 2.38 40.69 24.37
C ALA A 160 3.00 40.98 25.74
N ARG A 161 2.97 40.03 26.69
CA ARG A 161 3.61 40.15 28.02
C ARG A 161 4.99 39.51 28.08
N GLU A 162 5.33 38.67 27.11
CA GLU A 162 6.63 38.00 27.01
C GLU A 162 7.63 38.72 26.11
N GLU A 163 7.23 39.83 25.41
CA GLU A 163 8.11 40.77 24.75
C GLU A 163 8.46 41.96 25.72
#